data_f99d89a2ff75c03e81b3adb0e1b606be
#
_entry.id   f99d89a2ff75c03e81b3adb0e1b606be
#
_cell.length_a   1.000
_cell.length_b   1.000
_cell.length_c   1.000
_cell.angle_alpha   90.00
_cell.angle_beta   90.00
_cell.angle_gamma   90.00
#
_symmetry.space_group_name_H-M   'P 1'
#
loop_
_entity.id
_entity.type
_entity.pdbx_description
1 polymer ?
#
loop_
_entity_poly.entity_id
_entity_poly.type
_entity_poly.pdbx_seq_one_letter_code
_entity_poly.pdbx_strand_id
1 'polypeptide(L)' 'MDDHSPIRAEETAFERHYTPQQLAELWLLHESTIRRLFLDEPGVLKYSHSRRRSGRREYVTLRIPESVARRVYARRSR' A
#
# COMPACT_ATOMS: atom_id res chain seq x y z
N MET A 1 -5.22 -25.73 5.48
CA MET A 1 -5.18 -25.43 5.03
C MET A 1 -4.70 -24.67 4.54
N ASP A 2 -4.51 -24.42 4.21
CA ASP A 2 -4.15 -23.81 3.76
C ASP A 2 -4.29 -22.98 3.12
N ASP A 3 -4.09 -22.64 2.98
CA ASP A 3 -4.48 -21.85 2.59
C ASP A 3 -3.72 -21.14 1.78
N HIS A 4 -3.51 -21.26 0.83
CA HIS A 4 -2.84 -20.59 0.03
C HIS A 4 -3.55 -19.62 -0.60
N SER A 5 -4.50 -19.21 -0.11
CA SER A 5 -5.24 -18.25 -0.75
C SER A 5 -4.59 -16.98 -0.74
N PRO A 6 -4.94 -16.07 -1.53
CA PRO A 6 -4.38 -14.76 -1.57
C PRO A 6 -4.62 -14.06 -0.27
N ILE A 7 -3.96 -13.00 -0.02
CA ILE A 7 -4.11 -12.25 1.18
C ILE A 7 -5.52 -11.79 1.33
N ARG A 8 -6.14 -12.07 2.44
CA ARG A 8 -7.46 -11.66 2.67
C ARG A 8 -7.50 -10.33 3.29
N ALA A 9 -8.50 -9.55 3.01
CA ALA A 9 -8.62 -8.21 3.53
C ALA A 9 -8.56 -8.18 5.03
N GLU A 10 -9.20 -9.12 5.69
CA GLU A 10 -9.19 -9.06 7.12
C GLU A 10 -7.83 -9.39 7.69
N GLU A 11 -7.06 -10.19 7.02
CA GLU A 11 -5.73 -10.47 7.49
C GLU A 11 -4.86 -9.25 7.38
N THR A 12 -4.93 -8.54 6.29
CA THR A 12 -4.10 -7.36 6.13
C THR A 12 -4.58 -6.22 7.00
N ALA A 13 -5.85 -6.23 7.38
CA ALA A 13 -6.36 -5.16 8.19
C ALA A 13 -5.76 -5.14 9.59
N PHE A 14 -5.30 -6.29 10.07
CA PHE A 14 -4.73 -6.33 11.40
C PHE A 14 -3.22 -6.40 11.44
N GLU A 15 -2.57 -6.26 10.33
CA GLU A 15 -1.12 -6.19 10.32
C GLU A 15 -0.69 -4.76 10.50
N ARG A 16 0.59 -4.57 10.67
CA ARG A 16 1.12 -3.24 10.70
C ARG A 16 1.00 -2.66 9.31
N HIS A 17 0.63 -1.41 9.21
CA HIS A 17 0.51 -0.75 7.92
C HIS A 17 1.54 0.34 7.81
N TYR A 18 1.96 0.62 6.60
CA TYR A 18 2.91 1.68 6.35
C TYR A 18 2.30 2.66 5.38
N THR A 19 2.66 3.90 5.51
CA THR A 19 2.27 4.90 4.53
C THR A 19 3.34 4.95 3.45
N PRO A 20 3.05 5.50 2.29
CA PRO A 20 4.07 5.63 1.28
C PRO A 20 5.26 6.43 1.77
N GLN A 21 5.02 7.44 2.60
CA GLN A 21 6.10 8.24 3.11
C GLN A 21 7.00 7.42 4.03
N GLN A 22 6.42 6.58 4.87
CA GLN A 22 7.21 5.76 5.75
C GLN A 22 8.07 4.78 4.98
N LEU A 23 7.53 4.17 3.94
CA LEU A 23 8.30 3.24 3.15
C LEU A 23 9.36 3.97 2.33
N ALA A 24 9.07 5.19 1.92
CA ALA A 24 10.05 5.98 1.19
C ALA A 24 11.27 6.21 2.07
N GLU A 25 11.05 6.51 3.33
CA GLU A 25 12.17 6.72 4.23
C GLU A 25 12.88 5.42 4.54
N LEU A 26 12.13 4.37 4.75
CA LEU A 26 12.72 3.11 5.10
C LEU A 26 13.53 2.52 3.96
N TRP A 27 13.04 2.65 2.74
CA TRP A 27 13.71 2.09 1.59
C TRP A 27 14.59 3.09 0.86
N LEU A 28 14.63 4.31 1.34
CA LEU A 28 15.43 5.36 0.75
C LEU A 28 15.05 5.61 -0.69
N LEU A 29 13.75 5.69 -0.93
CA LEU A 29 13.23 5.99 -2.24
C LEU A 29 12.32 7.19 -2.14
N HIS A 30 12.03 7.77 -3.27
CA HIS A 30 11.15 8.91 -3.30
C HIS A 30 9.73 8.44 -3.05
N GLU A 31 8.93 9.27 -2.41
CA GLU A 31 7.56 8.90 -2.13
C GLU A 31 6.77 8.61 -3.39
N SER A 32 7.02 9.36 -4.45
CA SER A 32 6.28 9.12 -5.68
C SER A 32 6.61 7.77 -6.28
N THR A 33 7.81 7.28 -6.06
CA THR A 33 8.18 5.96 -6.51
C THR A 33 7.43 4.91 -5.72
N ILE A 34 7.31 5.11 -4.42
CA ILE A 34 6.57 4.18 -3.59
C ILE A 34 5.10 4.13 -4.03
N ARG A 35 4.51 5.29 -4.27
CA ARG A 35 3.13 5.32 -4.67
C ARG A 35 2.93 4.58 -5.98
N ARG A 36 3.85 4.74 -6.90
CA ARG A 36 3.74 4.07 -8.16
C ARG A 36 3.88 2.57 -8.01
N LEU A 37 4.78 2.11 -7.15
CA LEU A 37 4.98 0.70 -6.96
C LEU A 37 3.75 0.01 -6.37
N PHE A 38 3.03 0.69 -5.51
CA PHE A 38 1.93 0.07 -4.80
C PHE A 38 0.54 0.42 -5.29
N LEU A 39 0.44 1.33 -6.23
CA LEU A 39 -0.87 1.78 -6.64
C LEU A 39 -1.76 0.65 -7.14
N ASP A 40 -1.20 -0.26 -7.88
CA ASP A 40 -1.97 -1.37 -8.40
C ASP A 40 -1.63 -2.69 -7.75
N GLU A 41 -0.93 -2.65 -6.65
CA GLU A 41 -0.51 -3.88 -6.02
C GLU A 41 -1.65 -4.49 -5.22
N PRO A 42 -1.93 -5.78 -5.38
CA PRO A 42 -3.02 -6.39 -4.63
C PRO A 42 -2.74 -6.34 -3.13
N GLY A 43 -3.76 -6.12 -2.36
CA GLY A 43 -3.63 -6.08 -0.91
C GLY A 43 -3.39 -4.73 -0.32
N VAL A 44 -3.08 -3.74 -1.13
CA VAL A 44 -2.88 -2.39 -0.63
C VAL A 44 -4.24 -1.77 -0.36
N LEU A 45 -4.38 -1.13 0.78
CA LEU A 45 -5.65 -0.49 1.15
C LEU A 45 -5.66 0.92 0.61
N LYS A 46 -6.71 1.28 -0.07
CA LYS A 46 -6.82 2.60 -0.65
C LYS A 46 -8.04 3.29 -0.10
N TYR A 47 -7.85 4.45 0.46
CA TYR A 47 -8.94 5.22 1.01
C TYR A 47 -9.07 6.51 0.21
N SER A 48 -10.25 6.71 -0.32
CA SER A 48 -10.47 7.89 -1.13
C SER A 48 -11.21 8.93 -0.33
N HIS A 49 -10.71 10.12 -0.28
CA HIS A 49 -11.36 11.15 0.46
C HIS A 49 -11.93 12.10 -0.50
N SER A 50 -12.94 11.78 -1.15
CA SER A 50 -13.47 12.65 -2.08
C SER A 50 -14.42 13.56 -1.52
N ARG A 51 -14.09 14.65 -1.06
CA ARG A 51 -14.96 15.51 -0.52
C ARG A 51 -15.56 16.19 -1.54
N ARG A 52 -15.50 16.18 -2.48
CA ARG A 52 -16.05 16.75 -3.51
C ARG A 52 -16.55 17.99 -3.44
N ARG A 53 -16.63 18.60 -2.65
CA ARG A 53 -17.22 19.74 -2.56
C ARG A 53 -16.52 20.66 -3.38
N SER A 54 -15.48 20.82 -3.59
CA SER A 54 -14.90 21.83 -4.35
C SER A 54 -14.44 21.36 -5.66
N GLY A 55 -14.79 20.26 -6.03
CA GLY A 55 -14.36 19.80 -7.31
C GLY A 55 -12.92 19.50 -7.45
N ARG A 56 -12.13 19.50 -6.40
CA ARG A 56 -10.80 19.24 -6.49
C ARG A 56 -10.56 17.84 -6.76
N ARG A 57 -9.47 17.42 -7.18
CA ARG A 57 -9.20 16.09 -7.50
C ARG A 57 -9.25 15.23 -6.28
N GLU A 58 -9.60 14.01 -6.37
CA GLU A 58 -9.64 13.14 -5.29
C GLU A 58 -8.36 12.86 -4.67
N TYR A 59 -8.33 12.63 -3.43
CA TYR A 59 -7.14 12.40 -2.71
C TYR A 59 -7.17 10.97 -2.26
N VAL A 60 -6.23 10.17 -2.61
CA VAL A 60 -6.19 8.77 -2.26
C VAL A 60 -5.09 8.52 -1.26
N THR A 61 -5.46 7.92 -0.14
CA THR A 61 -4.48 7.57 0.87
C THR A 61 -4.20 6.09 0.74
N LEU A 62 -2.96 5.72 0.68
CA LEU A 62 -2.58 4.34 0.59
C LEU A 62 -2.07 3.85 1.93
N ARG A 63 -2.45 2.65 2.31
CA ARG A 63 -1.93 2.02 3.50
C ARG A 63 -1.43 0.68 3.05
N ILE A 64 -0.19 0.40 3.31
CA ILE A 64 0.47 -0.77 2.79
C ILE A 64 0.73 -1.76 3.90
N PRO A 65 0.01 -2.89 3.93
CA PRO A 65 0.23 -3.87 4.97
C PRO A 65 1.64 -4.44 4.88
N GLU A 66 2.17 -4.82 6.01
CA GLU A 66 3.55 -5.29 6.06
C GLU A 66 3.78 -6.48 5.13
N SER A 67 2.87 -7.41 5.04
CA SER A 67 3.07 -8.56 4.18
C SER A 67 3.17 -8.15 2.71
N VAL A 68 2.40 -7.13 2.32
CA VAL A 68 2.44 -6.65 0.96
C VAL A 68 3.77 -5.92 0.71
N ALA A 69 4.20 -5.13 1.68
CA ALA A 69 5.46 -4.42 1.53
C ALA A 69 6.62 -5.40 1.39
N ARG A 70 6.61 -6.47 2.20
CA ARG A 70 7.67 -7.45 2.13
C ARG A 70 7.66 -8.19 0.79
N ARG A 71 6.48 -8.47 0.28
CA ARG A 71 6.38 -9.16 -0.99
C ARG A 71 6.96 -8.32 -2.13
N VAL A 72 6.63 -7.05 -2.15
CA VAL A 72 7.12 -6.17 -3.20
C VAL A 72 8.62 -5.96 -3.04
N TYR A 73 9.07 -5.81 -1.81
CA TYR A 73 10.48 -5.59 -1.56
C TYR A 73 11.28 -6.80 -2.05
N ALA A 74 10.82 -7.99 -1.74
CA ALA A 74 11.53 -9.20 -2.14
C ALA A 74 11.56 -9.33 -3.66
N ARG A 75 10.48 -8.93 -4.31
CA ARG A 75 10.41 -9.06 -5.75
C ARG A 75 11.36 -8.09 -6.43
N ARG A 76 11.55 -6.93 -5.84
CA ARG A 76 12.41 -5.95 -6.47
C ARG A 76 13.86 -6.07 -6.06
N SER A 77 14.13 -6.73 -4.98
CA SER A 77 15.49 -6.82 -4.51
C SER A 77 16.15 -8.06 -5.01
N ARG A 78 16.14 -8.30 -6.24
CA ARG A 78 16.70 -9.46 -6.70
C ARG A 78 18.01 -9.35 -7.16
#